data_8faa98fb9f54cc0853854271dffd4210
#
_entry.id   8faa98fb9f54cc0853854271dffd4210
#
_cell.length_a   1.000
_cell.length_b   1.000
_cell.length_c   1.000
_cell.angle_alpha   90.00
_cell.angle_beta   90.00
_cell.angle_gamma   90.00
#
_symmetry.space_group_name_H-M   'P 1'
#
loop_
_entity.id
_entity.type
_entity.pdbx_description
1 polymer ?
#
loop_
_entity_poly.entity_id
_entity_poly.type
_entity_poly.pdbx_seq_one_letter_code
_entity_poly.pdbx_strand_id
1 'polypeptide(L)'
;MKPLNIAELLLLAALWGGSFLFMRIAAPVLGPVWLIEIRVLLAGLLLLPVLARLNLLNVVGQYWRPLAVVGCLNSAIPFVLLAYASIYLPAGFTSILNATAPIFGTAIAWFWLKEKLTPARLAGLILGFAGVVILVGWRSVAVTPEFVMAVLAGLLAALLYAIAAPYIKQHLAAVPPLVTVTGSQLGAALLLIPALPFTVPQQLPGVAVVLAVIGLTLLSTVLAYILYFRLIQAIGSTRALTVTYLIPMFAMLWGALVLQEAVTVSMGVGCGLVLLGTAIANGLLGKAA
;
A
#
# COMPACT_ATOMS: atom_id res chain seq x y z
N MET A 1 -9.74 23.18 -2.58
CA MET A 1 -8.30 22.92 -2.40
C MET A 1 -7.50 23.90 -3.24
N LYS A 2 -6.32 24.36 -2.80
CA LYS A 2 -5.43 25.18 -3.65
C LYS A 2 -4.90 24.31 -4.81
N PRO A 3 -4.65 24.88 -6.01
CA PRO A 3 -4.12 24.12 -7.16
C PRO A 3 -2.85 23.32 -6.85
N LEU A 4 -1.94 23.89 -6.04
CA LEU A 4 -0.74 23.22 -5.59
C LEU A 4 -1.03 21.90 -4.83
N ASN A 5 -2.02 21.90 -3.93
CA ASN A 5 -2.38 20.69 -3.16
C ASN A 5 -2.99 19.61 -4.05
N ILE A 6 -3.68 20.00 -5.14
CA ILE A 6 -4.20 19.03 -6.12
C ILE A 6 -3.03 18.42 -6.90
N ALA A 7 -2.08 19.23 -7.36
CA ALA A 7 -0.89 18.74 -8.06
C ALA A 7 -0.07 17.80 -7.18
N GLU A 8 0.13 18.13 -5.90
CA GLU A 8 0.83 17.28 -4.94
C GLU A 8 0.08 15.96 -4.67
N LEU A 9 -1.25 15.99 -4.63
CA LEU A 9 -2.07 14.79 -4.47
C LEU A 9 -1.98 13.87 -5.70
N LEU A 10 -2.02 14.44 -6.90
CA LEU A 10 -1.83 13.68 -8.14
C LEU A 10 -0.41 13.10 -8.23
N LEU A 11 0.62 13.90 -7.89
CA LEU A 11 1.99 13.43 -7.83
C LEU A 11 2.14 12.27 -6.85
N LEU A 12 1.59 12.38 -5.65
CA LEU A 12 1.61 11.31 -4.65
C LEU A 12 0.92 10.05 -5.15
N ALA A 13 -0.23 10.18 -5.83
CA ALA A 13 -0.92 9.05 -6.44
C ALA A 13 -0.07 8.38 -7.53
N ALA A 14 0.62 9.18 -8.35
CA ALA A 14 1.54 8.69 -9.37
C ALA A 14 2.74 7.94 -8.76
N LEU A 15 3.32 8.47 -7.68
CA LEU A 15 4.44 7.85 -6.96
C LEU A 15 4.04 6.54 -6.29
N TRP A 16 2.90 6.50 -5.60
CA TRP A 16 2.42 5.27 -4.98
C TRP A 16 1.90 4.25 -6.01
N GLY A 17 1.26 4.70 -7.09
CA GLY A 17 0.91 3.84 -8.23
C GLY A 17 2.15 3.23 -8.89
N GLY A 18 3.23 4.01 -9.00
CA GLY A 18 4.54 3.55 -9.49
C GLY A 18 5.18 2.46 -8.64
N SER A 19 4.83 2.34 -7.34
CA SER A 19 5.37 1.26 -6.52
C SER A 19 5.00 -0.13 -7.04
N PHE A 20 3.82 -0.30 -7.63
CA PHE A 20 3.40 -1.57 -8.24
C PHE A 20 4.17 -1.88 -9.52
N LEU A 21 4.48 -0.86 -10.33
CA LEU A 21 5.38 -0.99 -11.47
C LEU A 21 6.78 -1.46 -11.03
N PHE A 22 7.37 -0.78 -10.06
CA PHE A 22 8.72 -1.12 -9.58
C PHE A 22 8.77 -2.52 -8.96
N MET A 23 7.76 -2.92 -8.18
CA MET A 23 7.64 -4.28 -7.67
C MET A 23 7.50 -5.30 -8.80
N ARG A 24 6.70 -5.00 -9.83
CA ARG A 24 6.53 -5.86 -11.00
C ARG A 24 7.84 -6.12 -11.76
N ILE A 25 8.72 -5.12 -11.84
CA ILE A 25 10.05 -5.22 -12.46
C ILE A 25 11.04 -5.97 -11.57
N ALA A 26 11.08 -5.66 -10.28
CA ALA A 26 12.17 -6.10 -9.41
C ALA A 26 11.89 -7.41 -8.66
N ALA A 27 10.63 -7.70 -8.29
CA ALA A 27 10.29 -8.88 -7.50
C ALA A 27 10.60 -10.22 -8.20
N PRO A 28 10.44 -10.38 -9.52
CA PRO A 28 10.81 -11.64 -10.19
C PRO A 28 12.30 -11.98 -10.11
N VAL A 29 13.18 -10.98 -9.98
CA VAL A 29 14.64 -11.16 -9.96
C VAL A 29 15.19 -11.23 -8.55
N LEU A 30 14.78 -10.31 -7.68
CA LEU A 30 15.28 -10.22 -6.31
C LEU A 30 14.53 -11.12 -5.31
N GLY A 31 13.36 -11.59 -5.70
CA GLY A 31 12.41 -12.17 -4.76
C GLY A 31 11.73 -11.12 -3.87
N PRO A 32 10.54 -11.43 -3.34
CA PRO A 32 9.75 -10.48 -2.55
C PRO A 32 10.46 -10.01 -1.28
N VAL A 33 11.11 -10.92 -0.56
CA VAL A 33 11.74 -10.62 0.74
C VAL A 33 12.92 -9.67 0.57
N TRP A 34 13.87 -9.99 -0.32
CA TRP A 34 15.05 -9.14 -0.56
C TRP A 34 14.67 -7.76 -1.12
N LEU A 35 13.73 -7.73 -2.06
CA LEU A 35 13.24 -6.45 -2.60
C LEU A 35 12.70 -5.55 -1.49
N ILE A 36 11.86 -6.11 -0.62
CA ILE A 36 11.23 -5.32 0.44
C ILE A 36 12.22 -4.98 1.54
N GLU A 37 13.13 -5.90 1.90
CA GLU A 37 14.21 -5.58 2.84
C GLU A 37 15.03 -4.37 2.39
N ILE A 38 15.52 -4.37 1.15
CA ILE A 38 16.28 -3.25 0.61
C ILE A 38 15.45 -1.96 0.65
N ARG A 39 14.16 -2.02 0.25
CA ARG A 39 13.25 -0.89 0.26
C ARG A 39 13.11 -0.29 1.66
N VAL A 40 12.76 -1.11 2.66
CA VAL A 40 12.42 -0.62 4.01
C VAL A 40 13.66 -0.19 4.77
N LEU A 41 14.77 -0.93 4.62
CA LEU A 41 16.06 -0.60 5.25
C LEU A 41 16.58 0.75 4.72
N LEU A 42 16.70 0.89 3.41
CA LEU A 42 17.18 2.12 2.81
C LEU A 42 16.25 3.32 3.10
N ALA A 43 14.93 3.12 3.04
CA ALA A 43 13.99 4.18 3.37
C ALA A 43 14.12 4.61 4.84
N GLY A 44 14.21 3.65 5.77
CA GLY A 44 14.43 3.93 7.18
C GLY A 44 15.74 4.68 7.42
N LEU A 45 16.85 4.22 6.83
CA LEU A 45 18.17 4.87 6.96
C LEU A 45 18.19 6.29 6.37
N LEU A 46 17.54 6.53 5.24
CA LEU A 46 17.46 7.86 4.61
C LEU A 46 16.62 8.85 5.41
N LEU A 47 15.62 8.38 6.16
CA LEU A 47 14.79 9.23 7.01
C LEU A 47 15.41 9.48 8.39
N LEU A 48 16.34 8.64 8.87
CA LEU A 48 17.02 8.82 10.17
C LEU A 48 17.70 10.19 10.35
N PRO A 49 18.48 10.71 9.37
CA PRO A 49 19.09 12.03 9.51
C PRO A 49 18.07 13.16 9.67
N VAL A 50 16.88 13.02 9.06
CA VAL A 50 15.79 13.98 9.23
C VAL A 50 15.25 13.95 10.66
N LEU A 51 15.05 12.74 11.24
CA LEU A 51 14.66 12.59 12.65
C LEU A 51 15.72 13.13 13.61
N ALA A 52 17.01 12.89 13.32
CA ALA A 52 18.11 13.39 14.12
C ALA A 52 18.11 14.93 14.17
N ARG A 53 17.95 15.60 13.03
CA ARG A 53 17.87 17.06 12.93
C ARG A 53 16.65 17.65 13.66
N LEU A 54 15.57 16.90 13.76
CA LEU A 54 14.35 17.29 14.47
C LEU A 54 14.34 16.88 15.95
N ASN A 55 15.43 16.29 16.47
CA ASN A 55 15.57 15.77 17.83
C ASN A 55 14.49 14.74 18.22
N LEU A 56 14.05 13.91 17.24
CA LEU A 56 12.97 12.93 17.41
C LEU A 56 13.46 11.49 17.62
N LEU A 57 14.78 11.23 17.66
CA LEU A 57 15.33 9.87 17.81
C LEU A 57 14.92 9.21 19.13
N ASN A 58 14.86 9.99 20.23
CA ASN A 58 14.44 9.48 21.53
C ASN A 58 13.00 8.95 21.50
N VAL A 59 12.13 9.56 20.68
CA VAL A 59 10.74 9.11 20.51
C VAL A 59 10.68 7.75 19.83
N VAL A 60 11.57 7.46 18.87
CA VAL A 60 11.69 6.13 18.26
C VAL A 60 12.02 5.08 19.32
N GLY A 61 13.00 5.37 20.19
CA GLY A 61 13.38 4.48 21.30
C GLY A 61 12.24 4.26 22.31
N GLN A 62 11.48 5.30 22.63
CA GLN A 62 10.35 5.22 23.57
C GLN A 62 9.21 4.34 23.01
N TYR A 63 8.92 4.42 21.71
CA TYR A 63 7.79 3.74 21.07
C TYR A 63 8.22 2.53 20.22
N TRP A 64 9.42 1.96 20.42
CA TRP A 64 9.97 0.91 19.57
C TRP A 64 9.04 -0.30 19.41
N ARG A 65 8.33 -0.74 20.49
CA ARG A 65 7.41 -1.89 20.44
C ARG A 65 6.21 -1.64 19.50
N PRO A 66 5.40 -0.59 19.70
CA PRO A 66 4.32 -0.31 18.78
C PRO A 66 4.81 0.03 17.36
N LEU A 67 5.99 0.63 17.20
CA LEU A 67 6.60 0.86 15.89
C LEU A 67 6.98 -0.45 15.19
N ALA A 68 7.51 -1.44 15.91
CA ALA A 68 7.80 -2.77 15.37
C ALA A 68 6.51 -3.51 14.95
N VAL A 69 5.44 -3.44 15.75
CA VAL A 69 4.14 -4.03 15.37
C VAL A 69 3.60 -3.37 14.10
N VAL A 70 3.67 -2.04 13.99
CA VAL A 70 3.27 -1.34 12.76
C VAL A 70 4.21 -1.70 11.61
N GLY A 71 5.52 -1.83 11.86
CA GLY A 71 6.48 -2.34 10.89
C GLY A 71 6.09 -3.70 10.32
N CYS A 72 5.61 -4.61 11.17
CA CYS A 72 5.10 -5.93 10.78
C CYS A 72 3.82 -5.82 9.95
N LEU A 73 2.79 -5.15 10.50
CA LEU A 73 1.42 -5.14 9.94
C LEU A 73 1.22 -4.17 8.79
N ASN A 74 2.03 -3.12 8.69
CA ASN A 74 1.86 -2.06 7.69
C ASN A 74 3.01 -1.96 6.67
N SER A 75 4.10 -2.70 6.87
CA SER A 75 5.27 -2.61 5.99
C SER A 75 5.82 -3.99 5.63
N ALA A 76 6.40 -4.75 6.56
CA ALA A 76 7.11 -5.99 6.26
C ALA A 76 6.21 -7.00 5.53
N ILE A 77 5.18 -7.50 6.19
CA ILE A 77 4.33 -8.55 5.64
C ILE A 77 3.51 -8.04 4.45
N PRO A 78 2.79 -6.89 4.52
CA PRO A 78 1.99 -6.44 3.37
C PRO A 78 2.84 -6.16 2.13
N PHE A 79 4.00 -5.55 2.28
CA PHE A 79 4.85 -5.25 1.13
C PHE A 79 5.43 -6.52 0.49
N VAL A 80 5.85 -7.52 1.30
CA VAL A 80 6.29 -8.83 0.79
C VAL A 80 5.16 -9.53 0.04
N LEU A 81 3.94 -9.51 0.58
CA LEU A 81 2.76 -10.08 -0.07
C LEU A 81 2.42 -9.38 -1.39
N LEU A 82 2.49 -8.04 -1.43
CA LEU A 82 2.27 -7.27 -2.65
C LEU A 82 3.39 -7.47 -3.67
N ALA A 83 4.64 -7.59 -3.22
CA ALA A 83 5.76 -7.92 -4.09
C ALA A 83 5.61 -9.33 -4.68
N TYR A 84 5.19 -10.31 -3.87
CA TYR A 84 4.85 -11.65 -4.34
C TYR A 84 3.71 -11.62 -5.36
N ALA A 85 2.62 -10.92 -5.06
CA ALA A 85 1.50 -10.75 -5.98
C ALA A 85 1.94 -10.14 -7.31
N SER A 86 2.86 -9.16 -7.26
CA SER A 86 3.40 -8.49 -8.45
C SER A 86 4.26 -9.39 -9.34
N ILE A 87 4.69 -10.58 -8.88
CA ILE A 87 5.35 -11.57 -9.75
C ILE A 87 4.35 -12.16 -10.77
N TYR A 88 3.11 -12.39 -10.34
CA TYR A 88 2.12 -13.14 -11.12
C TYR A 88 0.98 -12.27 -11.67
N LEU A 89 0.77 -11.09 -11.09
CA LEU A 89 -0.33 -10.19 -11.46
C LEU A 89 0.21 -8.90 -12.09
N PRO A 90 -0.50 -8.31 -13.06
CA PRO A 90 -0.21 -6.97 -13.57
C PRO A 90 -0.20 -5.91 -12.46
N ALA A 91 0.58 -4.85 -12.66
CA ALA A 91 0.72 -3.76 -11.68
C ALA A 91 -0.64 -3.15 -11.29
N GLY A 92 -1.48 -2.85 -12.29
CA GLY A 92 -2.83 -2.34 -12.05
C GLY A 92 -3.72 -3.30 -11.28
N PHE A 93 -3.64 -4.61 -11.58
CA PHE A 93 -4.43 -5.64 -10.90
C PHE A 93 -4.06 -5.73 -9.41
N THR A 94 -2.76 -5.81 -9.10
CA THR A 94 -2.25 -5.85 -7.71
C THR A 94 -2.68 -4.60 -6.94
N SER A 95 -2.63 -3.44 -7.58
CA SER A 95 -3.08 -2.18 -7.00
C SER A 95 -4.58 -2.14 -6.69
N ILE A 96 -5.43 -2.73 -7.56
CA ILE A 96 -6.88 -2.81 -7.31
C ILE A 96 -7.17 -3.72 -6.09
N LEU A 97 -6.45 -4.86 -5.95
CA LEU A 97 -6.56 -5.69 -4.76
C LEU A 97 -6.19 -4.91 -3.50
N ASN A 98 -5.10 -4.15 -3.55
CA ASN A 98 -4.67 -3.30 -2.44
C ASN A 98 -5.70 -2.21 -2.09
N ALA A 99 -6.42 -1.68 -3.07
CA ALA A 99 -7.48 -0.68 -2.87
C ALA A 99 -8.71 -1.21 -2.11
N THR A 100 -8.78 -2.51 -1.80
CA THR A 100 -9.81 -3.11 -0.93
C THR A 100 -9.54 -2.88 0.56
N ALA A 101 -8.38 -2.37 0.96
CA ALA A 101 -8.04 -2.15 2.37
C ALA A 101 -9.10 -1.37 3.16
N PRO A 102 -9.72 -0.28 2.67
CA PRO A 102 -10.79 0.40 3.38
C PRO A 102 -12.08 -0.43 3.51
N ILE A 103 -12.33 -1.37 2.58
CA ILE A 103 -13.46 -2.30 2.65
C ILE A 103 -13.25 -3.24 3.85
N PHE A 104 -12.06 -3.85 3.96
CA PHE A 104 -11.68 -4.62 5.15
C PHE A 104 -11.70 -3.77 6.42
N GLY A 105 -11.27 -2.49 6.33
CA GLY A 105 -11.32 -1.55 7.46
C GLY A 105 -12.74 -1.36 8.00
N THR A 106 -13.74 -1.25 7.13
CA THR A 106 -15.15 -1.16 7.52
C THR A 106 -15.62 -2.44 8.21
N ALA A 107 -15.22 -3.61 7.70
CA ALA A 107 -15.56 -4.90 8.32
C ALA A 107 -14.89 -5.05 9.70
N ILE A 108 -13.64 -4.64 9.85
CA ILE A 108 -12.92 -4.66 11.14
C ILE A 108 -13.52 -3.67 12.13
N ALA A 109 -13.90 -2.47 11.69
CA ALA A 109 -14.55 -1.48 12.54
C ALA A 109 -15.88 -2.04 13.11
N TRP A 110 -16.66 -2.72 12.29
CA TRP A 110 -17.88 -3.38 12.74
C TRP A 110 -17.61 -4.53 13.72
N PHE A 111 -16.71 -5.45 13.36
CA PHE A 111 -16.48 -6.68 14.14
C PHE A 111 -15.68 -6.40 15.42
N TRP A 112 -14.58 -5.65 15.31
CA TRP A 112 -13.64 -5.40 16.41
C TRP A 112 -14.00 -4.17 17.24
N LEU A 113 -14.27 -3.04 16.58
CA LEU A 113 -14.58 -1.78 17.27
C LEU A 113 -16.04 -1.65 17.65
N LYS A 114 -16.89 -2.64 17.28
CA LYS A 114 -18.34 -2.67 17.54
C LYS A 114 -19.09 -1.46 16.95
N GLU A 115 -18.54 -0.86 15.90
CA GLU A 115 -19.24 0.21 15.17
C GLU A 115 -20.49 -0.34 14.47
N LYS A 116 -21.55 0.48 14.38
CA LYS A 116 -22.80 0.08 13.72
C LYS A 116 -22.55 -0.08 12.21
N LEU A 117 -22.93 -1.23 11.66
CA LEU A 117 -22.93 -1.47 10.22
C LEU A 117 -24.22 -0.87 9.61
N THR A 118 -24.12 0.35 9.09
CA THR A 118 -25.26 0.99 8.43
C THR A 118 -25.56 0.31 7.09
N PRO A 119 -26.80 0.39 6.55
CA PRO A 119 -27.14 -0.16 5.24
C PRO A 119 -26.22 0.34 4.12
N ALA A 120 -25.81 1.62 4.17
CA ALA A 120 -24.84 2.17 3.21
C ALA A 120 -23.47 1.49 3.32
N ARG A 121 -22.94 1.28 4.54
CA ARG A 121 -21.67 0.56 4.75
C ARG A 121 -21.77 -0.88 4.23
N LEU A 122 -22.87 -1.56 4.49
CA LEU A 122 -23.10 -2.92 3.99
C LEU A 122 -23.15 -2.95 2.44
N ALA A 123 -23.88 -2.02 1.82
CA ALA A 123 -23.91 -1.90 0.36
C ALA A 123 -22.51 -1.64 -0.23
N GLY A 124 -21.72 -0.78 0.42
CA GLY A 124 -20.33 -0.52 0.04
C GLY A 124 -19.44 -1.76 0.12
N LEU A 125 -19.57 -2.57 1.18
CA LEU A 125 -18.88 -3.84 1.32
C LEU A 125 -19.24 -4.80 0.18
N ILE A 126 -20.54 -5.02 -0.06
CA ILE A 126 -21.02 -5.93 -1.11
C ILE A 126 -20.52 -5.48 -2.49
N LEU A 127 -20.62 -4.18 -2.78
CA LEU A 127 -20.19 -3.63 -4.06
C LEU A 127 -18.67 -3.77 -4.27
N GLY A 128 -17.90 -3.50 -3.22
CA GLY A 128 -16.44 -3.63 -3.30
C GLY A 128 -15.99 -5.07 -3.49
N PHE A 129 -16.59 -6.03 -2.78
CA PHE A 129 -16.30 -7.45 -3.00
C PHE A 129 -16.78 -7.95 -4.36
N ALA A 130 -17.93 -7.48 -4.87
CA ALA A 130 -18.36 -7.76 -6.23
C ALA A 130 -17.34 -7.27 -7.27
N GLY A 131 -16.73 -6.11 -7.03
CA GLY A 131 -15.62 -5.60 -7.85
C GLY A 131 -14.42 -6.54 -7.89
N VAL A 132 -14.04 -7.13 -6.75
CA VAL A 132 -12.97 -8.14 -6.68
C VAL A 132 -13.37 -9.42 -7.43
N VAL A 133 -14.60 -9.89 -7.26
CA VAL A 133 -15.10 -11.08 -7.98
C VAL A 133 -15.06 -10.87 -9.49
N ILE A 134 -15.48 -9.71 -9.98
CA ILE A 134 -15.41 -9.37 -11.42
C ILE A 134 -13.96 -9.27 -11.88
N LEU A 135 -13.10 -8.63 -11.11
CA LEU A 135 -11.67 -8.52 -11.42
C LEU A 135 -11.01 -9.89 -11.58
N VAL A 136 -11.32 -10.82 -10.69
CA VAL A 136 -10.72 -12.17 -10.66
C VAL A 136 -11.41 -13.12 -11.62
N GLY A 137 -12.74 -13.07 -11.72
CA GLY A 137 -13.55 -14.04 -12.44
C GLY A 137 -13.72 -13.78 -13.94
N TRP A 138 -13.68 -12.51 -14.36
CA TRP A 138 -13.88 -12.14 -15.76
C TRP A 138 -12.55 -12.13 -16.53
N ARG A 139 -11.96 -13.30 -16.70
CA ARG A 139 -10.67 -13.46 -17.41
C ARG A 139 -10.75 -14.58 -18.44
N SER A 140 -10.03 -14.37 -19.54
CA SER A 140 -9.81 -15.36 -20.59
C SER A 140 -8.65 -16.33 -20.31
N VAL A 141 -7.99 -16.23 -19.14
CA VAL A 141 -6.77 -16.97 -18.80
C VAL A 141 -7.09 -18.03 -17.75
N ALA A 142 -6.47 -19.20 -17.89
CA ALA A 142 -6.61 -20.30 -16.94
C ALA A 142 -6.24 -19.88 -15.52
N VAL A 143 -7.02 -20.31 -14.54
CA VAL A 143 -6.77 -20.09 -13.12
C VAL A 143 -5.67 -21.06 -12.68
N THR A 144 -4.44 -20.56 -12.51
CA THR A 144 -3.33 -21.36 -11.97
C THR A 144 -3.25 -21.22 -10.45
N PRO A 145 -2.65 -22.19 -9.75
CA PRO A 145 -2.43 -22.07 -8.28
C PRO A 145 -1.67 -20.80 -7.91
N GLU A 146 -0.66 -20.41 -8.70
CA GLU A 146 0.15 -19.21 -8.47
C GLU A 146 -0.69 -17.93 -8.59
N PHE A 147 -1.60 -17.89 -9.56
CA PHE A 147 -2.54 -16.78 -9.69
C PHE A 147 -3.45 -16.66 -8.46
N VAL A 148 -4.02 -17.77 -7.98
CA VAL A 148 -4.88 -17.77 -6.79
C VAL A 148 -4.09 -17.31 -5.56
N MET A 149 -2.87 -17.84 -5.36
CA MET A 149 -2.01 -17.43 -4.26
C MET A 149 -1.64 -15.96 -4.33
N ALA A 150 -1.39 -15.42 -5.52
CA ALA A 150 -1.09 -14.00 -5.72
C ALA A 150 -2.30 -13.10 -5.40
N VAL A 151 -3.51 -13.51 -5.78
CA VAL A 151 -4.75 -12.81 -5.42
C VAL A 151 -4.96 -12.82 -3.91
N LEU A 152 -4.82 -13.99 -3.28
CA LEU A 152 -4.94 -14.13 -1.82
C LEU A 152 -3.88 -13.29 -1.08
N ALA A 153 -2.64 -13.26 -1.57
CA ALA A 153 -1.57 -12.42 -1.02
C ALA A 153 -1.94 -10.93 -1.10
N GLY A 154 -2.44 -10.44 -2.24
CA GLY A 154 -2.89 -9.06 -2.39
C GLY A 154 -4.04 -8.69 -1.44
N LEU A 155 -5.03 -9.57 -1.29
CA LEU A 155 -6.14 -9.37 -0.36
C LEU A 155 -5.70 -9.44 1.11
N LEU A 156 -4.77 -10.36 1.45
CA LEU A 156 -4.20 -10.45 2.79
C LEU A 156 -3.39 -9.20 3.15
N ALA A 157 -2.63 -8.65 2.20
CA ALA A 157 -1.95 -7.37 2.40
C ALA A 157 -2.94 -6.24 2.73
N ALA A 158 -4.04 -6.14 1.99
CA ALA A 158 -5.09 -5.17 2.24
C ALA A 158 -5.77 -5.35 3.61
N LEU A 159 -5.99 -6.59 4.02
CA LEU A 159 -6.51 -6.92 5.36
C LEU A 159 -5.54 -6.48 6.47
N LEU A 160 -4.24 -6.71 6.30
CA LEU A 160 -3.23 -6.30 7.28
C LEU A 160 -3.16 -4.78 7.42
N TYR A 161 -3.27 -4.01 6.35
CA TYR A 161 -3.40 -2.55 6.42
C TYR A 161 -4.65 -2.13 7.21
N ALA A 162 -5.76 -2.83 7.00
CA ALA A 162 -7.00 -2.56 7.73
C ALA A 162 -6.87 -2.84 9.23
N ILE A 163 -6.08 -3.85 9.63
CA ILE A 163 -5.75 -4.15 11.04
C ILE A 163 -4.77 -3.10 11.61
N ALA A 164 -3.78 -2.68 10.81
CA ALA A 164 -2.78 -1.72 11.26
C ALA A 164 -3.38 -0.34 11.58
N ALA A 165 -4.39 0.10 10.84
CA ALA A 165 -4.97 1.43 11.00
C ALA A 165 -5.54 1.71 12.41
N PRO A 166 -6.42 0.87 13.01
CA PRO A 166 -6.86 1.07 14.39
C PRO A 166 -5.73 0.92 15.41
N TYR A 167 -4.76 0.03 15.18
CA TYR A 167 -3.61 -0.12 16.05
C TYR A 167 -2.76 1.16 16.09
N ILE A 168 -2.48 1.79 14.94
CA ILE A 168 -1.79 3.08 14.85
C ILE A 168 -2.56 4.15 15.61
N LYS A 169 -3.87 4.22 15.41
CA LYS A 169 -4.74 5.18 16.10
C LYS A 169 -4.72 5.02 17.61
N GLN A 170 -4.68 3.79 18.12
CA GLN A 170 -4.70 3.52 19.56
C GLN A 170 -3.34 3.75 20.23
N HIS A 171 -2.23 3.39 19.57
CA HIS A 171 -0.92 3.34 20.23
C HIS A 171 0.05 4.45 19.78
N LEU A 172 -0.19 5.04 18.61
CA LEU A 172 0.73 6.01 18.00
C LEU A 172 0.05 7.35 17.63
N ALA A 173 -1.16 7.62 18.15
CA ALA A 173 -1.89 8.87 17.84
C ALA A 173 -1.12 10.13 18.24
N ALA A 174 -0.37 10.08 19.33
CA ALA A 174 0.44 11.20 19.84
C ALA A 174 1.86 11.23 19.25
N VAL A 175 2.26 10.20 18.49
CA VAL A 175 3.60 10.08 17.91
C VAL A 175 3.65 10.85 16.59
N PRO A 176 4.68 11.69 16.35
CA PRO A 176 4.84 12.37 15.08
C PRO A 176 4.83 11.38 13.90
N PRO A 177 4.08 11.66 12.82
CA PRO A 177 3.95 10.72 11.70
C PRO A 177 5.30 10.32 11.08
N LEU A 178 6.28 11.24 11.04
CA LEU A 178 7.62 10.93 10.53
C LEU A 178 8.33 9.86 11.39
N VAL A 179 8.16 9.91 12.72
CA VAL A 179 8.67 8.88 13.66
C VAL A 179 7.98 7.55 13.38
N THR A 180 6.66 7.57 13.21
CA THR A 180 5.87 6.36 12.91
C THR A 180 6.37 5.69 11.63
N VAL A 181 6.57 6.45 10.56
CA VAL A 181 7.08 5.87 9.30
C VAL A 181 8.51 5.38 9.45
N THR A 182 9.43 6.22 9.89
CA THR A 182 10.84 5.82 9.99
C THR A 182 11.02 4.61 10.91
N GLY A 183 10.39 4.65 12.10
CA GLY A 183 10.46 3.54 13.05
C GLY A 183 9.81 2.26 12.54
N SER A 184 8.68 2.36 11.84
CA SER A 184 8.04 1.17 11.24
C SER A 184 8.85 0.61 10.08
N GLN A 185 9.51 1.42 9.24
CA GLN A 185 10.39 0.91 8.18
C GLN A 185 11.60 0.18 8.76
N LEU A 186 12.26 0.75 9.77
CA LEU A 186 13.38 0.09 10.45
C LEU A 186 12.93 -1.17 11.21
N GLY A 187 11.77 -1.13 11.86
CA GLY A 187 11.16 -2.31 12.49
C GLY A 187 10.84 -3.40 11.48
N ALA A 188 10.35 -3.03 10.29
CA ALA A 188 10.12 -3.97 9.19
C ALA A 188 11.42 -4.62 8.68
N ALA A 189 12.48 -3.82 8.53
CA ALA A 189 13.79 -4.34 8.14
C ALA A 189 14.30 -5.36 9.16
N LEU A 190 14.30 -5.03 10.45
CA LEU A 190 14.72 -5.97 11.50
C LEU A 190 13.93 -7.28 11.49
N LEU A 191 12.63 -7.23 11.17
CA LEU A 191 11.76 -8.41 11.08
C LEU A 191 12.07 -9.30 9.86
N LEU A 192 12.55 -8.72 8.77
CA LEU A 192 12.84 -9.47 7.54
C LEU A 192 14.23 -10.09 7.53
N ILE A 193 15.20 -9.58 8.31
CA ILE A 193 16.58 -10.10 8.39
C ILE A 193 16.64 -11.64 8.52
N PRO A 194 15.87 -12.29 9.43
CA PRO A 194 15.94 -13.74 9.59
C PRO A 194 15.52 -14.54 8.34
N ALA A 195 14.73 -13.95 7.45
CA ALA A 195 14.29 -14.61 6.23
C ALA A 195 15.28 -14.48 5.06
N LEU A 196 16.21 -13.52 5.11
CA LEU A 196 17.15 -13.25 4.02
C LEU A 196 18.01 -14.46 3.63
N PRO A 197 18.61 -15.23 4.56
CA PRO A 197 19.44 -16.36 4.19
C PRO A 197 18.70 -17.46 3.43
N PHE A 198 17.39 -17.57 3.61
CA PHE A 198 16.54 -18.57 2.98
C PHE A 198 15.97 -18.17 1.63
N THR A 199 16.15 -16.91 1.23
CA THR A 199 15.51 -16.30 0.05
C THR A 199 16.51 -15.59 -0.87
N VAL A 200 17.78 -15.98 -0.82
CA VAL A 200 18.87 -15.34 -1.59
C VAL A 200 18.54 -15.35 -3.09
N PRO A 201 18.60 -14.18 -3.76
CA PRO A 201 18.41 -14.10 -5.19
C PRO A 201 19.42 -14.95 -5.95
N GLN A 202 18.94 -15.71 -6.94
CA GLN A 202 19.82 -16.59 -7.73
C GLN A 202 20.53 -15.86 -8.88
N GLN A 203 20.10 -14.66 -9.19
CA GLN A 203 20.62 -13.84 -10.30
C GLN A 203 21.03 -12.46 -9.83
N LEU A 204 22.09 -11.91 -10.38
CA LEU A 204 22.47 -10.54 -10.15
C LEU A 204 21.46 -9.59 -10.82
N PRO A 205 21.05 -8.51 -10.15
CA PRO A 205 20.10 -7.57 -10.71
C PRO A 205 20.73 -6.77 -11.87
N GLY A 206 20.04 -6.75 -13.01
CA GLY A 206 20.38 -5.85 -14.11
C GLY A 206 20.02 -4.39 -13.79
N VAL A 207 20.45 -3.47 -14.64
CA VAL A 207 20.26 -2.01 -14.46
C VAL A 207 18.78 -1.64 -14.25
N ALA A 208 17.86 -2.24 -15.01
CA ALA A 208 16.43 -1.97 -14.87
C ALA A 208 15.90 -2.31 -13.47
N VAL A 209 16.36 -3.44 -12.89
CA VAL A 209 15.99 -3.87 -11.54
C VAL A 209 16.55 -2.90 -10.49
N VAL A 210 17.82 -2.50 -10.63
CA VAL A 210 18.45 -1.52 -9.73
C VAL A 210 17.71 -0.19 -9.76
N LEU A 211 17.38 0.32 -10.95
CA LEU A 211 16.59 1.55 -11.10
C LEU A 211 15.19 1.41 -10.50
N ALA A 212 14.55 0.25 -10.65
CA ALA A 212 13.25 -0.02 -10.03
C ALA A 212 13.33 -0.02 -8.49
N VAL A 213 14.39 -0.60 -7.90
CA VAL A 213 14.62 -0.57 -6.44
C VAL A 213 14.86 0.86 -5.95
N ILE A 214 15.66 1.64 -6.66
CA ILE A 214 15.91 3.05 -6.35
C ILE A 214 14.59 3.84 -6.43
N GLY A 215 13.83 3.67 -7.52
CA GLY A 215 12.53 4.31 -7.69
C GLY A 215 11.53 3.93 -6.58
N LEU A 216 11.46 2.64 -6.24
CA LEU A 216 10.60 2.14 -5.18
C LEU A 216 10.96 2.76 -3.82
N THR A 217 12.24 2.85 -3.51
CA THR A 217 12.73 3.39 -2.24
C THR A 217 12.61 4.91 -2.18
N LEU A 218 13.18 5.63 -3.16
CA LEU A 218 13.26 7.09 -3.11
C LEU A 218 11.94 7.74 -3.47
N LEU A 219 11.31 7.32 -4.56
CA LEU A 219 10.10 7.96 -5.07
C LEU A 219 8.86 7.48 -4.33
N SER A 220 8.63 6.14 -4.31
CA SER A 220 7.39 5.59 -3.77
C SER A 220 7.41 5.38 -2.25
N THR A 221 8.55 5.60 -1.57
CA THR A 221 8.62 5.51 -0.12
C THR A 221 9.07 6.84 0.48
N VAL A 222 10.31 7.26 0.34
CA VAL A 222 10.84 8.46 1.04
C VAL A 222 10.10 9.72 0.61
N LEU A 223 10.12 10.05 -0.69
CA LEU A 223 9.49 11.25 -1.22
C LEU A 223 7.96 11.22 -1.05
N ALA A 224 7.35 10.06 -1.31
CA ALA A 224 5.91 9.90 -1.18
C ALA A 224 5.43 10.15 0.26
N TYR A 225 6.12 9.64 1.29
CA TYR A 225 5.76 9.93 2.67
C TYR A 225 5.96 11.40 3.05
N ILE A 226 7.03 12.05 2.58
CA ILE A 226 7.24 13.48 2.80
C ILE A 226 6.06 14.29 2.21
N LEU A 227 5.68 14.00 0.97
CA LEU A 227 4.52 14.65 0.33
C LEU A 227 3.21 14.35 1.07
N TYR A 228 3.01 13.12 1.49
CA TYR A 228 1.80 12.72 2.21
C TYR A 228 1.64 13.48 3.52
N PHE A 229 2.72 13.61 4.31
CA PHE A 229 2.66 14.38 5.57
C PHE A 229 2.44 15.87 5.33
N ARG A 230 3.08 16.43 4.30
CA ARG A 230 2.82 17.81 3.89
C ARG A 230 1.34 18.02 3.51
N LEU A 231 0.76 17.09 2.75
CA LEU A 231 -0.66 17.12 2.39
C LEU A 231 -1.56 17.01 3.61
N ILE A 232 -1.26 16.11 4.56
CA ILE A 232 -2.02 16.00 5.82
C ILE A 232 -2.02 17.33 6.57
N GLN A 233 -0.89 18.03 6.66
CA GLN A 233 -0.80 19.33 7.31
C GLN A 233 -1.56 20.42 6.54
N ALA A 234 -1.52 20.39 5.21
CA ALA A 234 -2.12 21.41 4.36
C ALA A 234 -3.63 21.28 4.18
N ILE A 235 -4.17 20.04 4.08
CA ILE A 235 -5.58 19.78 3.72
C ILE A 235 -6.30 18.82 4.67
N GLY A 236 -5.61 18.31 5.69
CA GLY A 236 -6.13 17.35 6.67
C GLY A 236 -6.05 15.89 6.18
N SER A 237 -6.06 14.96 7.14
CA SER A 237 -5.89 13.52 6.87
C SER A 237 -6.97 12.94 5.97
N THR A 238 -8.23 13.30 6.19
CA THR A 238 -9.37 12.78 5.40
C THR A 238 -9.23 13.12 3.91
N ARG A 239 -8.84 14.36 3.59
CA ARG A 239 -8.64 14.77 2.18
C ARG A 239 -7.36 14.17 1.60
N ALA A 240 -6.28 14.07 2.37
CA ALA A 240 -5.05 13.44 1.91
C ALA A 240 -5.25 11.96 1.58
N LEU A 241 -6.08 11.24 2.34
CA LEU A 241 -6.43 9.85 2.09
C LEU A 241 -7.15 9.61 0.76
N THR A 242 -7.75 10.64 0.14
CA THR A 242 -8.38 10.47 -1.19
C THR A 242 -7.38 10.09 -2.27
N VAL A 243 -6.09 10.25 -2.04
CA VAL A 243 -5.01 9.75 -2.92
C VAL A 243 -5.16 8.26 -3.19
N THR A 244 -5.62 7.47 -2.22
CA THR A 244 -5.75 6.01 -2.35
C THR A 244 -6.71 5.58 -3.45
N TYR A 245 -7.68 6.42 -3.81
CA TYR A 245 -8.61 6.18 -4.92
C TYR A 245 -7.96 6.38 -6.30
N LEU A 246 -6.88 7.15 -6.37
CA LEU A 246 -6.18 7.46 -7.61
C LEU A 246 -5.04 6.46 -7.88
N ILE A 247 -4.52 5.79 -6.85
CA ILE A 247 -3.39 4.85 -6.96
C ILE A 247 -3.62 3.79 -8.05
N PRO A 248 -4.77 3.07 -8.10
CA PRO A 248 -4.98 2.04 -9.11
C PRO A 248 -4.98 2.60 -10.54
N MET A 249 -5.48 3.82 -10.73
CA MET A 249 -5.48 4.47 -12.05
C MET A 249 -4.05 4.71 -12.54
N PHE A 250 -3.18 5.23 -11.68
CA PHE A 250 -1.77 5.42 -12.02
C PHE A 250 -1.01 4.10 -12.14
N ALA A 251 -1.31 3.08 -11.32
CA ALA A 251 -0.69 1.76 -11.46
C ALA A 251 -1.03 1.10 -12.81
N MET A 252 -2.29 1.19 -13.25
CA MET A 252 -2.70 0.74 -14.60
C MET A 252 -1.99 1.54 -15.69
N LEU A 253 -1.92 2.86 -15.54
CA LEU A 253 -1.24 3.76 -16.50
C LEU A 253 0.24 3.40 -16.64
N TRP A 254 0.97 3.26 -15.53
CA TRP A 254 2.39 2.90 -15.54
C TRP A 254 2.63 1.49 -16.08
N GLY A 255 1.78 0.51 -15.70
CA GLY A 255 1.84 -0.85 -16.24
C GLY A 255 1.65 -0.86 -17.76
N ALA A 256 0.67 -0.11 -18.28
CA ALA A 256 0.42 -0.01 -19.71
C ALA A 256 1.54 0.72 -20.47
N LEU A 257 2.04 1.85 -19.95
CA LEU A 257 3.05 2.65 -20.65
C LEU A 257 4.45 2.03 -20.62
N VAL A 258 4.85 1.45 -19.50
CA VAL A 258 6.23 0.97 -19.30
C VAL A 258 6.38 -0.52 -19.60
N LEU A 259 5.41 -1.33 -19.16
CA LEU A 259 5.46 -2.79 -19.29
C LEU A 259 4.57 -3.33 -20.41
N GLN A 260 3.86 -2.45 -21.12
CA GLN A 260 2.90 -2.82 -22.18
C GLN A 260 1.82 -3.80 -21.65
N GLU A 261 1.46 -3.69 -20.37
CA GLU A 261 0.41 -4.49 -19.77
C GLU A 261 -0.96 -4.08 -20.31
N ALA A 262 -1.75 -5.05 -20.74
CA ALA A 262 -3.10 -4.79 -21.24
C ALA A 262 -4.03 -4.35 -20.10
N VAL A 263 -4.65 -3.19 -20.23
CA VAL A 263 -5.74 -2.75 -19.34
C VAL A 263 -7.04 -3.40 -19.85
N THR A 264 -7.51 -4.40 -19.12
CA THR A 264 -8.71 -5.15 -19.49
C THR A 264 -9.99 -4.47 -19.01
N VAL A 265 -11.12 -4.79 -19.68
CA VAL A 265 -12.44 -4.29 -19.24
C VAL A 265 -12.74 -4.72 -17.80
N SER A 266 -12.36 -5.96 -17.41
CA SER A 266 -12.52 -6.45 -16.05
C SER A 266 -11.73 -5.62 -15.03
N MET A 267 -10.52 -5.15 -15.37
CA MET A 267 -9.76 -4.24 -14.52
C MET A 267 -10.47 -2.89 -14.37
N GLY A 268 -11.00 -2.33 -15.45
CA GLY A 268 -11.74 -1.07 -15.41
C GLY A 268 -13.02 -1.17 -14.56
N VAL A 269 -13.85 -2.17 -14.82
CA VAL A 269 -15.11 -2.40 -14.08
C VAL A 269 -14.82 -2.77 -12.63
N GLY A 270 -13.91 -3.72 -12.39
CA GLY A 270 -13.53 -4.13 -11.04
C GLY A 270 -12.96 -2.98 -10.22
N CYS A 271 -12.09 -2.16 -10.81
CA CYS A 271 -11.56 -0.95 -10.18
C CYS A 271 -12.68 0.02 -9.82
N GLY A 272 -13.57 0.33 -10.76
CA GLY A 272 -14.72 1.22 -10.52
C GLY A 272 -15.60 0.75 -9.36
N LEU A 273 -15.92 -0.54 -9.31
CA LEU A 273 -16.74 -1.12 -8.23
C LEU A 273 -16.02 -1.13 -6.88
N VAL A 274 -14.71 -1.48 -6.83
CA VAL A 274 -13.92 -1.43 -5.60
C VAL A 274 -13.84 0.00 -5.07
N LEU A 275 -13.54 0.97 -5.92
CA LEU A 275 -13.43 2.38 -5.51
C LEU A 275 -14.78 2.96 -5.09
N LEU A 276 -15.86 2.67 -5.82
CA LEU A 276 -17.22 3.11 -5.47
C LEU A 276 -17.68 2.47 -4.16
N GLY A 277 -17.48 1.16 -4.01
CA GLY A 277 -17.79 0.44 -2.77
C GLY A 277 -17.04 1.00 -1.57
N THR A 278 -15.74 1.28 -1.75
CA THR A 278 -14.91 1.93 -0.73
C THR A 278 -15.43 3.33 -0.38
N ALA A 279 -15.80 4.15 -1.36
CA ALA A 279 -16.32 5.50 -1.15
C ALA A 279 -17.64 5.49 -0.37
N ILE A 280 -18.54 4.55 -0.70
CA ILE A 280 -19.81 4.36 0.03
C ILE A 280 -19.55 3.86 1.46
N ALA A 281 -18.70 2.85 1.63
CA ALA A 281 -18.37 2.27 2.93
C ALA A 281 -17.77 3.30 3.90
N ASN A 282 -16.97 4.24 3.38
CA ASN A 282 -16.36 5.32 4.16
C ASN A 282 -17.27 6.57 4.32
N GLY A 283 -18.49 6.54 3.81
CA GLY A 283 -19.43 7.66 3.92
C GLY A 283 -19.08 8.89 3.07
N LEU A 284 -18.22 8.74 2.05
CA LEU A 284 -17.83 9.86 1.18
C LEU A 284 -18.93 10.28 0.20
N LEU A 285 -19.85 9.37 -0.14
CA LEU A 285 -20.97 9.59 -1.07
C LEU A 285 -22.33 9.77 -0.36
N GLY A 286 -22.36 9.68 0.97
CA GLY A 286 -23.54 9.96 1.77
C GLY A 286 -23.22 11.01 2.81
N LYS A 287 -23.71 12.22 2.68
CA LYS A 287 -24.06 13.01 3.85
C LYS A 287 -25.19 12.21 4.51
N ALA A 288 -24.85 11.50 5.60
CA ALA A 288 -25.90 10.96 6.44
C ALA A 288 -26.85 12.10 6.81
N ALA A 289 -28.10 11.92 6.47
CA ALA A 289 -29.20 12.71 7.01
C ALA A 289 -29.22 12.58 8.53
#